data_aefdf2a148076d0dace9e1608eee00d8
#
_entry.id   aefdf2a148076d0dace9e1608eee00d8
#
_cell.length_a   1.000
_cell.length_b   1.000
_cell.length_c   1.000
_cell.angle_alpha   90.00
_cell.angle_beta   90.00
_cell.angle_gamma   90.00
#
_symmetry.space_group_name_H-M   'P 1'
#
loop_
_entity.id
_entity.type
_entity.pdbx_description
1 polymer ?
#
loop_
_entity_poly.entity_id
_entity_poly.type
_entity_poly.pdbx_seq_one_letter_code
_entity_poly.pdbx_strand_id
1 'polypeptide(L)'
;MRKRYMESGKVSALSRLGMRSKGLTAKVYVNLTMHNIVVTITAPNGDVLVKKTAGSCDFSSTQRSTKYAAQATGLAVGTRLKELMRTGGGAQVGGLVVYTKGIAKLRDAVIRGLASAGFRIEGIFDITPVPHNGCRPPKRRRT
;
A
#
# COMPACT_ATOMS: atom_id res chain seq x y z
N MET A 1 34.15 14.69 -14.76
CA MET A 1 33.76 15.17 -13.41
C MET A 1 32.27 14.97 -13.21
N ARG A 2 31.84 13.95 -12.44
CA ARG A 2 30.43 13.70 -12.10
C ARG A 2 30.10 14.39 -10.77
N LYS A 3 29.22 15.40 -10.82
CA LYS A 3 28.71 16.07 -9.61
C LYS A 3 27.89 15.08 -8.79
N ARG A 4 28.35 14.76 -7.58
CA ARG A 4 27.55 14.09 -6.55
C ARG A 4 26.50 15.08 -6.07
N TYR A 5 25.23 14.79 -6.34
CA TYR A 5 24.13 15.48 -5.67
C TYR A 5 24.14 15.03 -4.21
N MET A 6 24.42 15.98 -3.32
CA MET A 6 24.25 15.80 -1.89
C MET A 6 22.75 15.58 -1.60
N GLU A 7 22.39 14.39 -1.14
CA GLU A 7 21.09 14.15 -0.54
C GLU A 7 20.97 15.00 0.72
N SER A 8 20.19 16.08 0.64
CA SER A 8 19.74 16.83 1.81
C SER A 8 18.79 15.92 2.59
N GLY A 9 19.26 15.39 3.72
CA GLY A 9 18.50 14.54 4.62
C GLY A 9 17.23 15.23 5.11
N LYS A 10 16.11 14.95 4.46
CA LYS A 10 14.79 15.20 5.05
C LYS A 10 14.59 14.20 6.16
N VAL A 11 15.00 14.58 7.37
CA VAL A 11 14.67 13.85 8.61
C VAL A 11 13.14 13.78 8.67
N SER A 12 12.58 12.59 8.47
CA SER A 12 11.13 12.40 8.48
C SER A 12 10.56 12.81 9.85
N ALA A 13 9.36 13.40 9.85
CA ALA A 13 8.68 13.81 11.09
C ALA A 13 8.55 12.65 12.12
N LEU A 14 8.62 11.40 11.67
CA LEU A 14 8.60 10.17 12.48
C LEU A 14 9.88 9.98 13.32
N SER A 15 11.03 10.50 12.90
CA SER A 15 12.26 10.41 13.70
C SER A 15 12.21 11.31 14.96
N ARG A 16 11.36 12.34 14.96
CA ARG A 16 11.14 13.24 16.11
C ARG A 16 10.32 12.60 17.22
N LEU A 17 9.58 11.52 16.93
CA LEU A 17 8.75 10.78 17.89
C LEU A 17 9.49 9.62 18.58
N GLY A 18 10.81 9.54 18.44
CA GLY A 18 11.61 8.52 19.13
C GLY A 18 11.37 7.07 18.67
N MET A 19 10.63 6.86 17.59
CA MET A 19 10.42 5.54 17.01
C MET A 19 11.63 5.13 16.18
N ARG A 20 12.59 4.48 16.81
CA ARG A 20 13.70 3.80 16.13
C ARG A 20 13.16 2.59 15.37
N SER A 21 12.75 2.76 14.13
CA SER A 21 12.54 1.65 13.22
C SER A 21 13.94 1.13 12.78
N LYS A 22 14.29 -0.05 13.22
CA LYS A 22 15.46 -0.78 12.69
C LYS A 22 15.10 -1.27 11.27
N GLY A 23 15.16 -0.40 10.27
CA GLY A 23 14.88 -0.75 8.89
C GLY A 23 14.28 0.41 8.10
N LEU A 24 14.21 0.25 6.80
CA LEU A 24 13.64 1.21 5.86
C LEU A 24 12.10 1.19 5.96
N THR A 25 11.47 2.35 6.12
CA THR A 25 9.99 2.44 6.11
C THR A 25 9.48 2.42 4.68
N ALA A 26 8.75 1.37 4.31
CA ALA A 26 8.12 1.27 2.99
C ALA A 26 6.73 1.91 2.98
N LYS A 27 6.32 2.40 1.81
CA LYS A 27 5.00 2.99 1.59
C LYS A 27 4.08 1.96 0.93
N VAL A 28 2.88 1.80 1.48
CA VAL A 28 1.84 0.91 0.94
C VAL A 28 0.71 1.76 0.39
N TYR A 29 0.43 1.64 -0.88
CA TYR A 29 -0.69 2.29 -1.53
C TYR A 29 -1.82 1.30 -1.74
N VAL A 30 -2.95 1.52 -1.06
CA VAL A 30 -4.16 0.71 -1.16
C VAL A 30 -5.21 1.47 -1.95
N ASN A 31 -5.45 1.06 -3.17
CA ASN A 31 -6.48 1.64 -4.02
C ASN A 31 -7.71 0.72 -4.07
N LEU A 32 -8.81 1.21 -3.53
CA LEU A 32 -10.07 0.48 -3.38
C LEU A 32 -11.11 1.07 -4.34
N THR A 33 -11.42 0.33 -5.37
CA THR A 33 -12.50 0.65 -6.33
C THR A 33 -13.74 -0.17 -6.04
N MET A 34 -14.86 0.14 -6.71
CA MET A 34 -16.12 -0.60 -6.55
C MET A 34 -15.99 -2.09 -6.91
N HIS A 35 -15.08 -2.45 -7.82
CA HIS A 35 -14.98 -3.80 -8.39
C HIS A 35 -13.60 -4.43 -8.24
N ASN A 36 -12.63 -3.75 -7.61
CA ASN A 36 -11.30 -4.31 -7.48
C ASN A 36 -10.53 -3.68 -6.33
N ILE A 37 -9.53 -4.41 -5.85
CA ILE A 37 -8.60 -4.00 -4.81
C ILE A 37 -7.20 -4.10 -5.38
N VAL A 38 -6.43 -3.02 -5.31
CA VAL A 38 -5.05 -2.96 -5.76
C VAL A 38 -4.18 -2.53 -4.59
N VAL A 39 -3.21 -3.34 -4.24
CA VAL A 39 -2.23 -3.04 -3.19
C VAL A 39 -0.84 -2.99 -3.80
N THR A 40 -0.14 -1.89 -3.60
CA THR A 40 1.21 -1.67 -4.12
C THR A 40 2.12 -1.25 -2.98
N ILE A 41 3.24 -1.92 -2.80
CA ILE A 41 4.28 -1.53 -1.85
C ILE A 41 5.45 -0.92 -2.61
N THR A 42 5.88 0.24 -2.15
CA THR A 42 7.03 0.94 -2.72
C THR A 42 8.10 1.18 -1.67
N ALA A 43 9.34 1.24 -2.12
CA ALA A 43 10.44 1.78 -1.36
C ALA A 43 10.24 3.29 -1.08
N PRO A 44 10.96 3.90 -0.15
CA PRO A 44 10.85 5.35 0.13
C PRO A 44 11.12 6.23 -1.09
N ASN A 45 11.98 5.80 -1.98
CA ASN A 45 12.35 6.47 -3.25
C ASN A 45 11.25 6.38 -4.33
N GLY A 46 10.20 5.57 -4.11
CA GLY A 46 9.10 5.41 -5.05
C GLY A 46 9.16 4.14 -5.91
N ASP A 47 10.25 3.38 -5.87
CA ASP A 47 10.40 2.15 -6.63
C ASP A 47 9.39 1.09 -6.15
N VAL A 48 8.69 0.46 -7.09
CA VAL A 48 7.70 -0.56 -6.77
C VAL A 48 8.39 -1.88 -6.41
N LEU A 49 8.20 -2.32 -5.16
CA LEU A 49 8.71 -3.59 -4.66
C LEU A 49 7.74 -4.75 -4.97
N VAL A 50 6.46 -4.57 -4.63
CA VAL A 50 5.41 -5.58 -4.82
C VAL A 50 4.12 -4.91 -5.24
N LYS A 51 3.42 -5.52 -6.18
CA LYS A 51 2.05 -5.17 -6.55
C LYS A 51 1.20 -6.43 -6.65
N LYS A 52 0.05 -6.41 -6.00
CA LYS A 52 -0.97 -7.46 -6.10
C LYS A 52 -2.36 -6.84 -6.20
N THR A 53 -3.25 -7.57 -6.84
CA THR A 53 -4.66 -7.20 -6.95
C THR A 53 -5.53 -8.35 -6.47
N ALA A 54 -6.80 -8.11 -6.16
CA ALA A 54 -7.73 -9.19 -5.85
C ALA A 54 -7.81 -10.21 -6.99
N GLY A 55 -7.74 -9.76 -8.25
CA GLY A 55 -7.71 -10.65 -9.40
C GLY A 55 -6.45 -11.52 -9.52
N SER A 56 -5.30 -11.06 -9.02
CA SER A 56 -4.06 -11.86 -8.97
C SER A 56 -4.00 -12.81 -7.77
N CYS A 57 -5.02 -12.81 -6.92
CA CYS A 57 -5.23 -13.73 -5.81
C CYS A 57 -6.42 -14.67 -6.09
N ASP A 58 -6.70 -14.94 -7.37
CA ASP A 58 -7.70 -15.87 -7.89
C ASP A 58 -9.17 -15.53 -7.57
N PHE A 59 -9.44 -14.27 -7.15
CA PHE A 59 -10.80 -13.81 -7.00
C PHE A 59 -11.38 -13.34 -8.34
N SER A 60 -12.55 -13.84 -8.71
CA SER A 60 -13.24 -13.47 -9.95
C SER A 60 -14.43 -12.54 -9.69
N SER A 61 -14.81 -11.76 -10.72
CA SER A 61 -16.03 -10.94 -10.77
C SER A 61 -16.34 -10.21 -9.45
N THR A 62 -17.52 -10.41 -8.89
CA THR A 62 -18.03 -9.77 -7.67
C THR A 62 -17.25 -10.13 -6.40
N GLN A 63 -16.56 -11.25 -6.36
CA GLN A 63 -15.76 -11.68 -5.20
C GLN A 63 -14.59 -10.72 -4.93
N ARG A 64 -14.07 -10.02 -5.94
CA ARG A 64 -12.95 -9.07 -5.79
C ARG A 64 -13.22 -7.91 -4.86
N SER A 65 -14.48 -7.57 -4.62
CA SER A 65 -14.91 -6.45 -3.76
C SER A 65 -15.36 -6.89 -2.36
N THR A 66 -15.09 -8.13 -1.98
CA THR A 66 -15.43 -8.65 -0.66
C THR A 66 -14.35 -8.32 0.40
N LYS A 67 -14.76 -8.28 1.67
CA LYS A 67 -13.81 -8.10 2.80
C LYS A 67 -12.79 -9.23 2.86
N TYR A 68 -13.19 -10.44 2.52
CA TYR A 68 -12.30 -11.60 2.47
C TYR A 68 -11.21 -11.42 1.41
N ALA A 69 -11.58 -11.03 0.18
CA ALA A 69 -10.61 -10.75 -0.87
C ALA A 69 -9.65 -9.62 -0.48
N ALA A 70 -10.14 -8.59 0.23
CA ALA A 70 -9.33 -7.49 0.73
C ALA A 70 -8.26 -7.99 1.72
N GLN A 71 -8.65 -8.80 2.67
CA GLN A 71 -7.74 -9.39 3.66
C GLN A 71 -6.73 -10.34 3.00
N ALA A 72 -7.19 -11.22 2.12
CA ALA A 72 -6.34 -12.17 1.40
C ALA A 72 -5.32 -11.45 0.50
N THR A 73 -5.74 -10.38 -0.21
CA THR A 73 -4.82 -9.57 -1.02
C THR A 73 -3.77 -8.89 -0.14
N GLY A 74 -4.15 -8.33 1.01
CA GLY A 74 -3.22 -7.74 1.97
C GLY A 74 -2.20 -8.74 2.48
N LEU A 75 -2.64 -9.95 2.86
CA LEU A 75 -1.77 -11.03 3.29
C LEU A 75 -0.82 -11.48 2.17
N ALA A 76 -1.33 -11.70 0.96
CA ALA A 76 -0.53 -12.13 -0.19
C ALA A 76 0.57 -11.11 -0.58
N VAL A 77 0.28 -9.81 -0.47
CA VAL A 77 1.28 -8.75 -0.69
C VAL A 77 2.34 -8.78 0.39
N GLY A 78 1.94 -8.91 1.66
CA GLY A 78 2.87 -9.01 2.78
C GLY A 78 3.78 -10.23 2.69
N THR A 79 3.22 -11.40 2.39
CA THR A 79 3.99 -12.64 2.19
C THR A 79 5.01 -12.47 1.06
N ARG A 80 4.60 -11.91 -0.08
CA ARG A 80 5.51 -11.67 -1.20
C ARG A 80 6.63 -10.69 -0.87
N LEU A 81 6.34 -9.65 -0.08
CA LEU A 81 7.38 -8.74 0.39
C LEU A 81 8.41 -9.46 1.29
N LYS A 82 7.96 -10.32 2.20
CA LYS A 82 8.86 -11.13 3.04
C LYS A 82 9.75 -12.06 2.22
N GLU A 83 9.22 -12.67 1.18
CA GLU A 83 9.99 -13.49 0.26
C GLU A 83 11.10 -12.68 -0.42
N LEU A 84 10.79 -11.49 -0.93
CA LEU A 84 11.76 -10.60 -1.55
C LEU A 84 12.86 -10.16 -0.56
N MET A 85 12.50 -9.90 0.69
CA MET A 85 13.47 -9.58 1.74
C MET A 85 14.42 -10.75 2.05
N ARG A 86 13.92 -11.99 2.00
CA ARG A 86 14.70 -13.21 2.22
C ARG A 86 15.67 -13.49 1.07
N THR A 87 15.26 -13.24 -0.16
CA THR A 87 16.11 -13.51 -1.35
C THR A 87 17.18 -12.45 -1.59
N GLY A 88 17.36 -11.50 -0.66
CA GLY A 88 18.42 -10.48 -0.74
C GLY A 88 18.19 -9.40 -1.80
N GLY A 89 17.07 -9.42 -2.51
CA GLY A 89 16.76 -8.47 -3.59
C GLY A 89 16.11 -7.16 -3.14
N GLY A 90 15.90 -6.97 -1.85
CA GLY A 90 15.19 -5.79 -1.36
C GLY A 90 15.77 -5.24 -0.05
N ALA A 91 15.64 -3.93 0.14
CA ALA A 91 15.98 -3.29 1.40
C ALA A 91 15.16 -3.91 2.55
N GLN A 92 15.79 -4.09 3.71
CA GLN A 92 15.09 -4.55 4.90
C GLN A 92 14.02 -3.52 5.31
N VAL A 93 12.76 -3.90 5.22
CA VAL A 93 11.62 -3.07 5.59
C VAL A 93 11.31 -3.28 7.07
N GLY A 94 11.49 -2.25 7.89
CA GLY A 94 11.21 -2.31 9.33
C GLY A 94 9.78 -1.93 9.69
N GLY A 95 9.13 -1.09 8.87
CA GLY A 95 7.76 -0.61 9.09
C GLY A 95 7.05 -0.25 7.80
N LEU A 96 5.72 -0.20 7.85
CA LEU A 96 4.86 0.17 6.73
C LEU A 96 4.05 1.43 7.06
N VAL A 97 4.06 2.38 6.15
CA VAL A 97 3.10 3.51 6.15
C VAL A 97 2.07 3.25 5.07
N VAL A 98 0.79 3.22 5.46
CA VAL A 98 -0.31 2.83 4.59
C VAL A 98 -1.07 4.07 4.11
N TYR A 99 -1.15 4.25 2.80
CA TYR A 99 -1.94 5.26 2.14
C TYR A 99 -3.16 4.60 1.51
N THR A 100 -4.35 4.94 2.00
CA THR A 100 -5.61 4.38 1.50
C THR A 100 -6.34 5.36 0.59
N LYS A 101 -6.91 4.85 -0.50
CA LYS A 101 -7.75 5.61 -1.42
C LYS A 101 -8.98 4.81 -1.78
N GLY A 102 -10.16 5.40 -1.62
CA GLY A 102 -11.43 4.82 -2.07
C GLY A 102 -12.33 4.30 -0.94
N ILE A 103 -13.01 3.19 -1.15
CA ILE A 103 -14.13 2.71 -0.32
C ILE A 103 -13.69 2.34 1.11
N ALA A 104 -14.24 3.03 2.11
CA ALA A 104 -13.86 2.88 3.52
C ALA A 104 -14.06 1.46 4.07
N LYS A 105 -15.12 0.77 3.67
CA LYS A 105 -15.52 -0.55 4.22
C LYS A 105 -14.47 -1.67 4.05
N LEU A 106 -13.55 -1.52 3.07
CA LEU A 106 -12.55 -2.54 2.75
C LEU A 106 -11.16 -2.20 3.29
N ARG A 107 -10.94 -0.97 3.77
CA ARG A 107 -9.62 -0.50 4.24
C ARG A 107 -9.09 -1.35 5.38
N ASP A 108 -9.91 -1.53 6.41
CA ASP A 108 -9.54 -2.29 7.62
C ASP A 108 -9.18 -3.74 7.30
N ALA A 109 -9.88 -4.35 6.34
CA ALA A 109 -9.60 -5.73 5.94
C ALA A 109 -8.20 -5.87 5.30
N VAL A 110 -7.80 -4.93 4.43
CA VAL A 110 -6.45 -4.93 3.85
C VAL A 110 -5.40 -4.70 4.94
N ILE A 111 -5.63 -3.76 5.85
CA ILE A 111 -4.72 -3.44 6.96
C ILE A 111 -4.53 -4.66 7.87
N ARG A 112 -5.62 -5.36 8.20
CA ARG A 112 -5.54 -6.63 8.96
C ARG A 112 -4.75 -7.69 8.21
N GLY A 113 -4.90 -7.80 6.90
CA GLY A 113 -4.12 -8.72 6.07
C GLY A 113 -2.62 -8.42 6.12
N LEU A 114 -2.22 -7.15 6.05
CA LEU A 114 -0.82 -6.73 6.19
C LEU A 114 -0.27 -6.99 7.60
N ALA A 115 -1.07 -6.71 8.63
CA ALA A 115 -0.70 -7.02 10.03
C ALA A 115 -0.56 -8.53 10.27
N SER A 116 -1.46 -9.34 9.70
CA SER A 116 -1.37 -10.82 9.75
C SER A 116 -0.13 -11.35 9.04
N ALA A 117 0.37 -10.65 8.03
CA ALA A 117 1.68 -10.95 7.44
C ALA A 117 2.86 -10.60 8.38
N GLY A 118 2.61 -10.00 9.54
CA GLY A 118 3.62 -9.71 10.57
C GLY A 118 4.43 -8.45 10.32
N PHE A 119 3.89 -7.49 9.59
CA PHE A 119 4.49 -6.16 9.42
C PHE A 119 3.94 -5.19 10.46
N ARG A 120 4.82 -4.32 10.97
CA ARG A 120 4.43 -3.22 11.84
C ARG A 120 3.89 -2.08 10.99
N ILE A 121 2.68 -1.62 11.29
CA ILE A 121 2.06 -0.45 10.64
C ILE A 121 2.38 0.77 11.50
N GLU A 122 3.11 1.73 10.93
CA GLU A 122 3.55 2.96 11.62
C GLU A 122 2.54 4.10 11.49
N GLY A 123 1.80 4.12 10.37
CA GLY A 123 0.81 5.15 10.12
C GLY A 123 -0.18 4.75 9.03
N ILE A 124 -1.38 5.31 9.11
CA ILE A 124 -2.44 5.12 8.13
C ILE A 124 -2.94 6.50 7.70
N PHE A 125 -2.90 6.78 6.41
CA PHE A 125 -3.33 8.04 5.82
C PHE A 125 -4.41 7.80 4.77
N ASP A 126 -5.49 8.56 4.86
CA ASP A 126 -6.51 8.60 3.82
C ASP A 126 -6.17 9.69 2.80
N ILE A 127 -5.97 9.28 1.57
CA ILE A 127 -5.66 10.16 0.44
C ILE A 127 -6.79 10.15 -0.60
N THR A 128 -8.01 9.79 -0.20
CA THR A 128 -9.16 9.78 -1.11
C THR A 128 -9.44 11.19 -1.62
N PRO A 129 -9.35 11.43 -2.94
CA PRO A 129 -9.61 12.75 -3.50
C PRO A 129 -11.10 13.09 -3.42
N VAL A 130 -11.41 14.30 -2.98
CA VAL A 130 -12.76 14.86 -3.01
C VAL A 130 -12.77 16.00 -4.04
N PRO A 131 -13.53 15.89 -5.13
CA PRO A 131 -13.62 16.96 -6.11
C PRO A 131 -14.36 18.18 -5.52
N HIS A 132 -13.81 19.37 -5.74
CA HIS A 132 -14.46 20.63 -5.41
C HIS A 132 -15.31 21.10 -6.60
N ASN A 133 -16.47 20.45 -6.82
CA ASN A 133 -17.37 20.73 -7.95
C ASN A 133 -16.66 20.70 -9.32
N GLY A 134 -15.88 19.65 -9.54
CA GLY A 134 -15.10 19.45 -10.77
C GLY A 134 -15.94 19.00 -11.97
N CYS A 135 -15.31 18.36 -12.95
CA CYS A 135 -15.97 17.90 -14.18
C CYS A 135 -17.13 16.94 -13.91
N ARG A 136 -18.15 17.01 -14.75
CA ARG A 136 -19.29 16.09 -14.69
C ARG A 136 -18.81 14.63 -14.88
N PRO A 137 -19.21 13.69 -13.99
CA PRO A 137 -18.85 12.28 -14.17
C PRO A 137 -19.50 11.69 -15.43
N PRO A 138 -18.94 10.60 -15.99
CA PRO A 138 -19.53 9.92 -17.14
C PRO A 138 -20.91 9.35 -16.81
N LYS A 139 -21.73 9.16 -17.85
CA LYS A 139 -23.07 8.55 -17.70
C LYS A 139 -22.93 7.15 -17.08
N ARG A 140 -23.91 6.79 -16.23
CA ARG A 140 -24.03 5.43 -15.70
C ARG A 140 -24.17 4.44 -16.86
N ARG A 141 -23.42 3.34 -16.80
CA ARG A 141 -23.49 2.24 -17.77
C ARG A 141 -24.91 1.65 -17.77
N ARG A 142 -25.48 1.47 -18.95
CA ARG A 142 -26.74 0.72 -19.13
C ARG A 142 -26.39 -0.77 -19.08
N THR A 143 -27.08 -1.53 -18.27
CA THR A 143 -27.04 -3.00 -18.17
C THR A 143 -28.32 -3.56 -18.73
#